data_521907e5a01d31dd51a813fcaf53e294
#
_entry.id   521907e5a01d31dd51a813fcaf53e294
#
_cell.length_a   1.000
_cell.length_b   1.000
_cell.length_c   1.000
_cell.angle_alpha   90.00
_cell.angle_beta   90.00
_cell.angle_gamma   90.00
#
_symmetry.space_group_name_H-M   'P 1'
#
loop_
_entity.id
_entity.type
_entity.pdbx_description
1 polymer ?
#
loop_
_entity_poly.entity_id
_entity_poly.type
_entity_poly.pdbx_seq_one_letter_code
_entity_poly.pdbx_strand_id
1 'polypeptide(L)'
;MVKGHADHVLIAGHDGGTGASRWTGIKNAGLPWELGLAETHQTLVANDLRGRTVLQTDGQLKTGRDVAVAALLGAEEFGFSTAPLITLGCIMMRKCHKNTCPVGIATQDPVLREKFAGEPEHVINFFFMLAEEVREIMSGLGFRTVTEMIGRADMLELDREVVKNNDKLENIDLSLLLRPAAEIRPGAAQYCVQKQDHGLDMALDQELIALSKSALEKSLPVYIETPICNVNRAVGTMLSHEVTKRYHLTGLPKDTIHIKFTGSAGQSLGAFLCPGIMLELEGDSNDYVGKGLSGGKVVVYPPKGSSFDPKENIVIGNVALYGATSGEAYFNGMAAERFSVRNSGAKAVVEGLGDHGCEYMTGGTVVVLGKTGRNFAAGMSGGIAYVLDVDGKFNTRCNLELVDLDKVEDEEDKMTLKMMIQQHQRHTNSQLAQEVLADFENLLPKFIKVFPRDYKRVLSAMKHEEVSKQAIERASEEADETEEKELEEKDAFAELKNMAAASSKEEMSGNGVAAEARPSKVDNAVKNGGFIAYEREGVKYRDPNVRLNDWNEVMEESKPGPLLTTQSARCMDCGTPFCHQVYILR
;
A
#
# COMPACT_ATOMS: atom_id res chain seq x y z
N MET A 1 -15.97 -0.26 -21.69
CA MET A 1 -15.41 0.48 -20.54
C MET A 1 -16.20 1.77 -20.29
N VAL A 2 -16.22 2.76 -21.19
CA VAL A 2 -16.88 4.08 -20.95
C VAL A 2 -18.40 3.96 -20.76
N LYS A 3 -19.09 3.09 -21.52
CA LYS A 3 -20.51 2.75 -21.25
C LYS A 3 -20.72 2.07 -19.90
N GLY A 4 -19.69 1.45 -19.34
CA GLY A 4 -19.65 0.91 -17.98
C GLY A 4 -19.14 1.93 -16.94
N HIS A 5 -19.21 3.20 -17.25
CA HIS A 5 -18.87 4.35 -16.40
C HIS A 5 -17.40 4.42 -15.97
N ALA A 6 -16.46 4.01 -16.82
CA ALA A 6 -15.05 4.27 -16.56
C ALA A 6 -14.76 5.78 -16.64
N ASP A 7 -14.21 6.37 -15.57
CA ASP A 7 -13.80 7.77 -15.52
C ASP A 7 -12.52 8.01 -16.32
N HIS A 8 -11.66 6.98 -16.37
CA HIS A 8 -10.33 7.05 -16.92
C HIS A 8 -10.01 5.77 -17.70
N VAL A 9 -9.42 5.92 -18.87
CA VAL A 9 -8.99 4.81 -19.74
C VAL A 9 -7.54 5.01 -20.13
N LEU A 10 -6.69 4.06 -19.75
CA LEU A 10 -5.28 4.01 -20.13
C LEU A 10 -5.11 3.19 -21.42
N ILE A 11 -4.45 3.77 -22.40
CA ILE A 11 -4.00 3.11 -23.64
C ILE A 11 -2.49 2.94 -23.54
N ALA A 12 -2.05 1.69 -23.39
CA ALA A 12 -0.64 1.34 -23.31
C ALA A 12 -0.12 0.79 -24.64
N GLY A 13 1.09 1.19 -25.04
CA GLY A 13 1.78 0.63 -26.19
C GLY A 13 2.50 -0.69 -25.87
N HIS A 14 3.08 -1.30 -26.89
CA HIS A 14 3.85 -2.56 -26.75
C HIS A 14 5.14 -2.39 -25.95
N ASP A 15 5.72 -1.19 -25.95
CA ASP A 15 7.01 -0.91 -25.30
C ASP A 15 6.84 -0.79 -23.80
N GLY A 16 7.12 -1.87 -23.08
CA GLY A 16 7.07 -1.86 -21.63
C GLY A 16 7.05 -3.25 -21.01
N GLY A 17 7.04 -3.26 -19.69
CA GLY A 17 7.03 -4.48 -18.89
C GLY A 17 7.91 -4.36 -17.66
N THR A 18 7.70 -5.26 -16.70
CA THR A 18 8.50 -5.33 -15.46
C THR A 18 9.97 -5.68 -15.75
N GLY A 19 10.85 -5.51 -14.77
CA GLY A 19 12.25 -5.93 -14.88
C GLY A 19 12.42 -7.40 -15.27
N ALA A 20 11.47 -8.27 -14.91
CA ALA A 20 11.47 -9.69 -15.23
C ALA A 20 10.98 -10.02 -16.65
N SER A 21 10.30 -9.09 -17.31
CA SER A 21 9.75 -9.34 -18.65
C SER A 21 10.84 -9.63 -19.66
N ARG A 22 10.59 -10.65 -20.50
CA ARG A 22 11.51 -11.03 -21.57
C ARG A 22 11.53 -9.99 -22.67
N TRP A 23 12.66 -9.85 -23.34
CA TRP A 23 12.87 -8.85 -24.39
C TRP A 23 11.88 -8.99 -25.55
N THR A 24 11.53 -10.22 -25.91
CA THR A 24 10.51 -10.50 -26.93
C THR A 24 9.13 -9.98 -26.56
N GLY A 25 8.73 -10.10 -25.28
CA GLY A 25 7.46 -9.56 -24.80
C GLY A 25 7.44 -8.02 -24.83
N ILE A 26 8.54 -7.39 -24.39
CA ILE A 26 8.65 -5.93 -24.35
C ILE A 26 8.56 -5.29 -25.74
N LYS A 27 9.16 -5.94 -26.73
CA LYS A 27 9.30 -5.36 -28.09
C LYS A 27 8.23 -5.79 -29.07
N ASN A 28 7.56 -6.92 -28.84
CA ASN A 28 6.77 -7.54 -29.89
C ASN A 28 5.36 -8.00 -29.43
N ALA A 29 5.01 -7.81 -28.16
CA ALA A 29 3.71 -8.25 -27.64
C ALA A 29 2.68 -7.12 -27.59
N GLY A 30 2.41 -6.49 -28.71
CA GLY A 30 1.43 -5.40 -28.81
C GLY A 30 1.67 -4.51 -30.03
N LEU A 31 0.93 -3.42 -30.07
CA LEU A 31 1.00 -2.41 -31.13
C LEU A 31 1.53 -1.08 -30.56
N PRO A 32 1.98 -0.15 -31.40
CA PRO A 32 2.28 1.21 -30.97
C PRO A 32 1.06 1.88 -30.32
N TRP A 33 1.29 2.64 -29.24
CA TRP A 33 0.22 3.33 -28.53
C TRP A 33 -0.52 4.36 -29.42
N GLU A 34 0.13 4.91 -30.40
CA GLU A 34 -0.42 5.88 -31.34
C GLU A 34 -1.65 5.33 -32.05
N LEU A 35 -1.59 4.07 -32.50
CA LEU A 35 -2.71 3.39 -33.15
C LEU A 35 -3.89 3.21 -32.19
N GLY A 36 -3.62 2.64 -31.01
CA GLY A 36 -4.66 2.37 -30.02
C GLY A 36 -5.30 3.66 -29.49
N LEU A 37 -4.51 4.72 -29.30
CA LEU A 37 -4.99 6.00 -28.81
C LEU A 37 -5.89 6.69 -29.85
N ALA A 38 -5.43 6.81 -31.09
CA ALA A 38 -6.21 7.45 -32.16
C ALA A 38 -7.53 6.70 -32.40
N GLU A 39 -7.50 5.38 -32.51
CA GLU A 39 -8.69 4.54 -32.69
C GLU A 39 -9.67 4.68 -31.51
N THR A 40 -9.16 4.67 -30.28
CA THR A 40 -9.98 4.86 -29.08
C THR A 40 -10.62 6.26 -29.05
N HIS A 41 -9.83 7.29 -29.28
CA HIS A 41 -10.31 8.67 -29.31
C HIS A 41 -11.40 8.86 -30.37
N GLN A 42 -11.15 8.46 -31.61
CA GLN A 42 -12.12 8.55 -32.71
C GLN A 42 -13.40 7.78 -32.43
N THR A 43 -13.28 6.56 -31.89
CA THR A 43 -14.43 5.72 -31.52
C THR A 43 -15.27 6.35 -30.41
N LEU A 44 -14.64 6.92 -29.39
CA LEU A 44 -15.35 7.60 -28.31
C LEU A 44 -16.06 8.87 -28.79
N VAL A 45 -15.42 9.66 -29.66
CA VAL A 45 -16.02 10.84 -30.27
C VAL A 45 -17.20 10.45 -31.16
N ALA A 46 -17.04 9.45 -32.03
CA ALA A 46 -18.11 8.95 -32.92
C ALA A 46 -19.37 8.53 -32.15
N ASN A 47 -19.19 7.96 -30.92
CA ASN A 47 -20.28 7.48 -30.09
C ASN A 47 -20.75 8.49 -29.01
N ASP A 48 -20.26 9.73 -29.03
CA ASP A 48 -20.56 10.75 -27.99
C ASP A 48 -20.22 10.34 -26.56
N LEU A 49 -19.13 9.62 -26.42
CA LEU A 49 -18.66 9.11 -25.14
C LEU A 49 -17.37 9.79 -24.65
N ARG A 50 -16.69 10.52 -25.55
CA ARG A 50 -15.39 11.12 -25.26
C ARG A 50 -15.43 12.13 -24.11
N GLY A 51 -16.51 12.91 -24.04
CA GLY A 51 -16.70 13.93 -23.00
C GLY A 51 -16.86 13.39 -21.58
N ARG A 52 -16.96 12.07 -21.40
CA ARG A 52 -17.26 11.40 -20.12
C ARG A 52 -16.09 10.67 -19.49
N THR A 53 -14.94 10.63 -20.16
CA THR A 53 -13.77 9.86 -19.71
C THR A 53 -12.48 10.57 -20.07
N VAL A 54 -11.51 10.48 -19.19
CA VAL A 54 -10.13 10.92 -19.43
C VAL A 54 -9.38 9.83 -20.18
N LEU A 55 -8.63 10.20 -21.23
CA LEU A 55 -7.72 9.30 -21.93
C LEU A 55 -6.28 9.58 -21.50
N GLN A 56 -5.63 8.54 -21.02
CA GLN A 56 -4.19 8.53 -20.75
C GLN A 56 -3.49 7.62 -21.74
N THR A 57 -2.27 7.95 -22.11
CA THR A 57 -1.39 7.01 -22.82
C THR A 57 -0.04 6.88 -22.16
N ASP A 58 0.56 5.69 -22.29
CA ASP A 58 1.94 5.40 -21.95
C ASP A 58 2.59 4.47 -22.98
N GLY A 59 3.86 4.21 -22.84
CA GLY A 59 4.62 3.37 -23.76
C GLY A 59 5.85 4.11 -24.30
N GLN A 60 6.85 4.33 -23.41
CA GLN A 60 8.13 4.98 -23.75
C GLN A 60 8.05 6.47 -24.09
N LEU A 61 7.10 7.22 -23.54
CA LEU A 61 7.12 8.67 -23.63
C LEU A 61 8.36 9.21 -22.90
N LYS A 62 9.14 10.10 -23.55
CA LYS A 62 10.42 10.60 -23.03
C LYS A 62 10.65 12.09 -23.30
N THR A 63 10.04 12.64 -24.35
CA THR A 63 10.26 13.99 -24.85
C THR A 63 8.97 14.79 -24.90
N GLY A 64 9.06 16.11 -24.96
CA GLY A 64 7.90 16.97 -25.20
C GLY A 64 7.23 16.71 -26.54
N ARG A 65 8.00 16.26 -27.55
CA ARG A 65 7.45 15.82 -28.83
C ARG A 65 6.53 14.61 -28.68
N ASP A 66 6.90 13.62 -27.87
CA ASP A 66 6.05 12.45 -27.62
C ASP A 66 4.72 12.88 -26.98
N VAL A 67 4.78 13.80 -26.01
CA VAL A 67 3.60 14.37 -25.34
C VAL A 67 2.73 15.13 -26.34
N ALA A 68 3.33 15.96 -27.19
CA ALA A 68 2.59 16.73 -28.20
C ALA A 68 1.87 15.80 -29.18
N VAL A 69 2.55 14.77 -29.69
CA VAL A 69 1.93 13.77 -30.59
C VAL A 69 0.79 13.04 -29.86
N ALA A 70 0.99 12.65 -28.63
CA ALA A 70 -0.05 11.97 -27.83
C ALA A 70 -1.29 12.87 -27.62
N ALA A 71 -1.09 14.16 -27.30
CA ALA A 71 -2.20 15.10 -27.17
C ALA A 71 -2.94 15.31 -28.49
N LEU A 72 -2.21 15.50 -29.61
CA LEU A 72 -2.78 15.64 -30.93
C LEU A 72 -3.60 14.41 -31.36
N LEU A 73 -3.23 13.21 -30.91
CA LEU A 73 -3.99 11.97 -31.12
C LEU A 73 -5.10 11.73 -30.09
N GLY A 74 -5.26 12.61 -29.08
CA GLY A 74 -6.42 12.61 -28.19
C GLY A 74 -6.14 12.28 -26.72
N ALA A 75 -4.89 12.16 -26.25
CA ALA A 75 -4.58 11.97 -24.83
C ALA A 75 -4.70 13.28 -24.03
N GLU A 76 -5.17 13.16 -22.79
CA GLU A 76 -5.22 14.23 -21.79
C GLU A 76 -4.18 14.04 -20.70
N GLU A 77 -3.76 12.79 -20.48
CA GLU A 77 -2.77 12.40 -19.47
C GLU A 77 -1.68 11.54 -20.10
N PHE A 78 -0.49 11.62 -19.52
CA PHE A 78 0.72 11.03 -20.08
C PHE A 78 1.46 10.25 -19.00
N GLY A 79 1.71 8.96 -19.25
CA GLY A 79 2.40 8.07 -18.33
C GLY A 79 3.90 7.95 -18.64
N PHE A 80 4.74 8.11 -17.62
CA PHE A 80 6.19 8.00 -17.73
C PHE A 80 6.73 6.97 -16.74
N SER A 81 7.67 6.14 -17.19
CA SER A 81 8.37 5.20 -16.34
C SER A 81 9.88 5.23 -16.58
N THR A 82 10.30 4.91 -17.80
CA THR A 82 11.72 4.79 -18.16
C THR A 82 12.47 6.12 -18.03
N ALA A 83 11.90 7.23 -18.50
CA ALA A 83 12.55 8.53 -18.47
C ALA A 83 12.86 9.01 -17.05
N PRO A 84 11.91 9.07 -16.09
CA PRO A 84 12.23 9.42 -14.70
C PRO A 84 13.18 8.42 -14.02
N LEU A 85 13.13 7.13 -14.36
CA LEU A 85 14.11 6.17 -13.83
C LEU A 85 15.53 6.46 -14.33
N ILE A 86 15.71 6.78 -15.61
CA ILE A 86 17.02 7.17 -16.17
C ILE A 86 17.51 8.44 -15.51
N THR A 87 16.65 9.41 -15.28
CA THR A 87 16.96 10.67 -14.58
C THR A 87 17.50 10.42 -13.16
N LEU A 88 17.01 9.38 -12.49
CA LEU A 88 17.49 8.94 -11.18
C LEU A 88 18.75 8.04 -11.24
N GLY A 89 19.33 7.85 -12.43
CA GLY A 89 20.56 7.06 -12.60
C GLY A 89 20.34 5.59 -12.96
N CYS A 90 19.14 5.19 -13.40
CA CYS A 90 18.88 3.83 -13.88
C CYS A 90 19.65 3.56 -15.18
N ILE A 91 20.45 2.52 -15.21
CA ILE A 91 21.23 2.08 -16.40
C ILE A 91 20.53 1.01 -17.24
N MET A 92 19.25 0.78 -17.01
CA MET A 92 18.39 -0.16 -17.73
C MET A 92 18.91 -1.63 -17.76
N MET A 93 19.62 -2.06 -16.71
CA MET A 93 20.22 -3.40 -16.62
C MET A 93 19.20 -4.53 -16.42
N ARG A 94 17.95 -4.17 -16.09
CA ARG A 94 16.80 -5.09 -15.93
C ARG A 94 17.03 -6.21 -14.90
N LYS A 95 17.73 -5.90 -13.80
CA LYS A 95 17.94 -6.80 -12.65
C LYS A 95 17.02 -6.47 -11.46
N CYS A 96 16.04 -5.59 -11.66
CA CYS A 96 15.12 -5.10 -10.62
C CYS A 96 14.38 -6.22 -9.89
N HIS A 97 14.07 -7.33 -10.57
CA HIS A 97 13.35 -8.46 -10.02
C HIS A 97 14.21 -9.45 -9.20
N LYS A 98 15.53 -9.20 -9.10
CA LYS A 98 16.49 -10.12 -8.45
C LYS A 98 17.12 -9.58 -7.17
N ASN A 99 16.66 -8.42 -6.70
CA ASN A 99 17.29 -7.73 -5.57
C ASN A 99 18.79 -7.39 -5.76
N THR A 100 19.25 -7.35 -7.01
CA THR A 100 20.68 -7.14 -7.38
C THR A 100 20.85 -5.91 -8.27
N CYS A 101 20.04 -4.86 -8.07
CA CYS A 101 20.16 -3.64 -8.84
C CYS A 101 21.52 -2.96 -8.56
N PRO A 102 22.41 -2.84 -9.57
CA PRO A 102 23.78 -2.38 -9.33
C PRO A 102 23.88 -0.88 -9.00
N VAL A 103 22.82 -0.12 -9.27
CA VAL A 103 22.74 1.33 -8.99
C VAL A 103 21.82 1.65 -7.80
N GLY A 104 21.38 0.65 -7.05
CA GLY A 104 20.65 0.85 -5.80
C GLY A 104 19.17 1.25 -5.90
N ILE A 105 18.61 1.50 -7.10
CA ILE A 105 17.23 1.99 -7.27
C ILE A 105 16.19 0.93 -6.86
N ALA A 106 16.39 -0.32 -7.26
CA ALA A 106 15.40 -1.39 -7.08
C ALA A 106 16.05 -2.58 -6.34
N THR A 107 16.46 -2.37 -5.10
CA THR A 107 17.03 -3.39 -4.23
C THR A 107 16.78 -3.05 -2.77
N GLN A 108 16.73 -4.08 -1.92
CA GLN A 108 16.72 -3.96 -0.46
C GLN A 108 18.09 -4.31 0.16
N ASP A 109 19.07 -4.71 -0.66
CA ASP A 109 20.43 -4.95 -0.19
C ASP A 109 21.06 -3.63 0.28
N PRO A 110 21.51 -3.54 1.56
CA PRO A 110 22.02 -2.29 2.13
C PRO A 110 23.23 -1.72 1.37
N VAL A 111 24.17 -2.59 0.96
CA VAL A 111 25.39 -2.20 0.25
C VAL A 111 25.08 -1.68 -1.16
N LEU A 112 24.09 -2.28 -1.82
CA LEU A 112 23.66 -1.79 -3.13
C LEU A 112 22.85 -0.50 -3.03
N ARG A 113 22.05 -0.34 -1.98
CA ARG A 113 21.26 0.89 -1.74
C ARG A 113 22.14 2.11 -1.52
N GLU A 114 23.29 1.97 -0.88
CA GLU A 114 24.25 3.06 -0.70
C GLU A 114 24.79 3.64 -2.02
N LYS A 115 24.66 2.91 -3.13
CA LYS A 115 25.06 3.37 -4.47
C LYS A 115 24.02 4.24 -5.16
N PHE A 116 22.82 4.37 -4.58
CA PHE A 116 21.77 5.20 -5.15
C PHE A 116 22.10 6.68 -4.97
N ALA A 117 22.31 7.38 -6.08
CA ALA A 117 22.69 8.79 -6.14
C ALA A 117 21.59 9.67 -6.77
N GLY A 118 20.36 9.15 -6.92
CA GLY A 118 19.26 9.93 -7.47
C GLY A 118 18.67 10.89 -6.44
N GLU A 119 18.40 12.12 -6.89
CA GLU A 119 17.76 13.15 -6.10
C GLU A 119 16.36 13.46 -6.66
N PRO A 120 15.37 13.80 -5.83
CA PRO A 120 14.03 14.19 -6.30
C PRO A 120 14.07 15.36 -7.29
N GLU A 121 15.00 16.29 -7.10
CA GLU A 121 15.22 17.46 -7.93
C GLU A 121 15.57 17.11 -9.38
N HIS A 122 16.25 15.99 -9.62
CA HIS A 122 16.54 15.51 -10.97
C HIS A 122 15.25 15.22 -11.74
N VAL A 123 14.27 14.59 -11.09
CA VAL A 123 12.97 14.28 -11.70
C VAL A 123 12.14 15.55 -11.87
N ILE A 124 12.14 16.43 -10.87
CA ILE A 124 11.43 17.72 -10.92
C ILE A 124 11.93 18.54 -12.10
N ASN A 125 13.24 18.71 -12.21
CA ASN A 125 13.86 19.48 -13.28
C ASN A 125 13.61 18.85 -14.65
N PHE A 126 13.67 17.53 -14.76
CA PHE A 126 13.34 16.82 -16.00
C PHE A 126 11.92 17.14 -16.48
N PHE A 127 10.92 17.08 -15.60
CA PHE A 127 9.55 17.39 -15.99
C PHE A 127 9.30 18.87 -16.30
N PHE A 128 10.00 19.77 -15.64
CA PHE A 128 9.97 21.20 -16.02
C PHE A 128 10.54 21.42 -17.42
N MET A 129 11.70 20.81 -17.74
CA MET A 129 12.29 20.90 -19.08
C MET A 129 11.40 20.27 -20.14
N LEU A 130 10.79 19.11 -19.84
CA LEU A 130 9.85 18.44 -20.73
C LEU A 130 8.60 19.31 -20.98
N ALA A 131 8.06 19.92 -19.93
CA ALA A 131 6.91 20.81 -20.06
C ALA A 131 7.26 22.07 -20.89
N GLU A 132 8.49 22.59 -20.77
CA GLU A 132 8.97 23.70 -21.59
C GLU A 132 9.10 23.31 -23.06
N GLU A 133 9.64 22.13 -23.37
CA GLU A 133 9.68 21.60 -24.73
C GLU A 133 8.26 21.47 -25.32
N VAL A 134 7.29 20.96 -24.54
CA VAL A 134 5.88 20.93 -24.96
C VAL A 134 5.36 22.33 -25.25
N ARG A 135 5.66 23.30 -24.39
CA ARG A 135 5.24 24.70 -24.56
C ARG A 135 5.81 25.34 -25.83
N GLU A 136 7.08 25.07 -26.15
CA GLU A 136 7.72 25.53 -27.38
C GLU A 136 7.01 24.95 -28.63
N ILE A 137 6.74 23.62 -28.62
CA ILE A 137 6.02 22.96 -29.72
C ILE A 137 4.61 23.54 -29.87
N MET A 138 3.88 23.71 -28.76
CA MET A 138 2.54 24.32 -28.77
C MET A 138 2.57 25.74 -29.36
N SER A 139 3.55 26.53 -28.98
CA SER A 139 3.75 27.89 -29.50
C SER A 139 3.98 27.88 -31.01
N GLY A 140 4.83 26.95 -31.50
CA GLY A 140 5.07 26.78 -32.94
C GLY A 140 3.84 26.36 -33.71
N LEU A 141 2.94 25.58 -33.12
CA LEU A 141 1.68 25.12 -33.68
C LEU A 141 0.51 26.14 -33.49
N GLY A 142 0.72 27.20 -32.69
CA GLY A 142 -0.27 28.24 -32.44
C GLY A 142 -1.29 27.94 -31.35
N PHE A 143 -1.05 26.88 -30.50
CA PHE A 143 -1.91 26.52 -29.36
C PHE A 143 -1.54 27.31 -28.10
N ARG A 144 -2.54 27.79 -27.37
CA ARG A 144 -2.35 28.49 -26.09
C ARG A 144 -2.52 27.57 -24.89
N THR A 145 -3.31 26.52 -25.02
CA THR A 145 -3.60 25.55 -23.96
C THR A 145 -3.45 24.13 -24.49
N VAL A 146 -3.10 23.18 -23.63
CA VAL A 146 -3.06 21.75 -23.98
C VAL A 146 -4.43 21.28 -24.46
N THR A 147 -5.50 21.77 -23.86
CA THR A 147 -6.88 21.42 -24.21
C THR A 147 -7.21 21.76 -25.67
N GLU A 148 -6.70 22.88 -26.22
CA GLU A 148 -6.87 23.23 -27.61
C GLU A 148 -6.16 22.28 -28.58
N MET A 149 -5.10 21.62 -28.11
CA MET A 149 -4.29 20.69 -28.91
C MET A 149 -4.89 19.28 -28.96
N ILE A 150 -5.71 18.89 -27.95
CA ILE A 150 -6.25 17.54 -27.84
C ILE A 150 -7.09 17.16 -29.06
N GLY A 151 -6.72 16.03 -29.69
CA GLY A 151 -7.46 15.49 -30.85
C GLY A 151 -7.25 16.23 -32.16
N ARG A 152 -6.31 17.19 -32.22
CA ARG A 152 -5.96 17.96 -33.44
C ARG A 152 -4.99 17.17 -34.32
N ALA A 153 -5.39 15.94 -34.71
CA ALA A 153 -4.59 15.06 -35.56
C ALA A 153 -4.28 15.67 -36.95
N ASP A 154 -5.05 16.69 -37.38
CA ASP A 154 -4.81 17.51 -38.59
C ASP A 154 -3.48 18.29 -38.56
N MET A 155 -2.87 18.45 -37.39
CA MET A 155 -1.55 19.08 -37.21
C MET A 155 -0.37 18.11 -37.37
N LEU A 156 -0.65 16.82 -37.62
CA LEU A 156 0.35 15.80 -37.87
C LEU A 156 0.46 15.48 -39.35
N GLU A 157 1.66 15.42 -39.85
CA GLU A 157 1.96 15.05 -41.24
C GLU A 157 2.89 13.84 -41.28
N LEU A 158 2.70 13.01 -42.33
CA LEU A 158 3.64 11.95 -42.65
C LEU A 158 4.96 12.55 -43.18
N ASP A 159 6.07 12.20 -42.57
CA ASP A 159 7.39 12.58 -43.06
C ASP A 159 7.70 11.87 -44.37
N ARG A 160 7.45 12.58 -45.47
CA ARG A 160 7.60 12.06 -46.84
C ARG A 160 9.04 11.73 -47.18
N GLU A 161 10.03 12.38 -46.55
CA GLU A 161 11.45 12.08 -46.81
C GLU A 161 11.82 10.75 -46.18
N VAL A 162 11.37 10.50 -44.91
CA VAL A 162 11.58 9.22 -44.26
C VAL A 162 10.91 8.07 -45.01
N VAL A 163 9.69 8.27 -45.47
CA VAL A 163 8.94 7.28 -46.28
C VAL A 163 9.68 6.97 -47.57
N LYS A 164 10.08 8.01 -48.30
CA LYS A 164 10.77 7.85 -49.61
C LYS A 164 12.12 7.13 -49.49
N ASN A 165 12.79 7.28 -48.36
CA ASN A 165 14.08 6.67 -48.12
C ASN A 165 14.01 5.27 -47.48
N ASN A 166 12.80 4.69 -47.33
CA ASN A 166 12.62 3.38 -46.72
C ASN A 166 11.51 2.58 -47.39
N ASP A 167 11.88 1.63 -48.23
CA ASP A 167 10.98 0.78 -49.02
C ASP A 167 9.90 0.08 -48.18
N LYS A 168 10.16 -0.16 -46.90
CA LYS A 168 9.19 -0.79 -45.97
C LYS A 168 8.05 0.15 -45.59
N LEU A 169 8.25 1.45 -45.70
CA LEU A 169 7.26 2.49 -45.35
C LEU A 169 6.40 2.93 -46.54
N GLU A 170 6.78 2.59 -47.76
CA GLU A 170 6.13 3.03 -49.01
C GLU A 170 4.61 2.74 -49.03
N ASN A 171 4.21 1.64 -48.43
CA ASN A 171 2.82 1.17 -48.39
C ASN A 171 2.08 1.49 -47.10
N ILE A 172 2.66 2.31 -46.20
CA ILE A 172 1.99 2.69 -44.96
C ILE A 172 1.01 3.84 -45.23
N ASP A 173 -0.27 3.58 -45.01
CA ASP A 173 -1.33 4.56 -45.01
C ASP A 173 -1.72 4.96 -43.58
N LEU A 174 -1.42 6.20 -43.19
CA LEU A 174 -1.81 6.77 -41.90
C LEU A 174 -3.05 7.68 -42.00
N SER A 175 -3.72 7.73 -43.13
CA SER A 175 -4.85 8.64 -43.36
C SER A 175 -5.98 8.46 -42.35
N LEU A 176 -6.28 7.23 -41.96
CA LEU A 176 -7.29 6.93 -40.93
C LEU A 176 -6.84 7.32 -39.52
N LEU A 177 -5.56 7.15 -39.21
CA LEU A 177 -5.00 7.54 -37.90
C LEU A 177 -4.98 9.07 -37.74
N LEU A 178 -4.61 9.79 -38.82
CA LEU A 178 -4.50 11.25 -38.84
C LEU A 178 -5.82 11.97 -39.08
N ARG A 179 -6.92 11.25 -39.28
CA ARG A 179 -8.24 11.85 -39.49
C ARG A 179 -8.74 12.51 -38.20
N PRO A 180 -9.03 13.81 -38.18
CA PRO A 180 -9.58 14.48 -37.01
C PRO A 180 -10.90 13.87 -36.56
N ALA A 181 -11.02 13.51 -35.29
CA ALA A 181 -12.25 12.93 -34.76
C ALA A 181 -13.44 13.92 -34.83
N ALA A 182 -13.18 15.22 -34.79
CA ALA A 182 -14.19 16.26 -34.96
C ALA A 182 -14.92 16.18 -36.31
N GLU A 183 -14.28 15.64 -37.36
CA GLU A 183 -14.92 15.42 -38.67
C GLU A 183 -15.87 14.22 -38.66
N ILE A 184 -15.62 13.24 -37.79
CA ILE A 184 -16.46 12.04 -37.65
C ILE A 184 -17.80 12.42 -37.02
N ARG A 185 -17.74 13.26 -35.97
CA ARG A 185 -18.93 13.76 -35.28
C ARG A 185 -18.75 15.23 -34.91
N PRO A 186 -19.17 16.16 -35.77
CA PRO A 186 -19.09 17.60 -35.50
C PRO A 186 -19.83 17.98 -34.21
N GLY A 187 -19.20 18.79 -33.36
CA GLY A 187 -19.77 19.27 -32.10
C GLY A 187 -19.63 18.33 -30.92
N ALA A 188 -19.13 17.10 -31.10
CA ALA A 188 -18.83 16.21 -29.97
C ALA A 188 -17.59 16.69 -29.20
N ALA A 189 -17.58 16.47 -27.91
CA ALA A 189 -16.44 16.79 -27.06
C ALA A 189 -15.19 16.01 -27.50
N GLN A 190 -14.03 16.68 -27.52
CA GLN A 190 -12.74 16.09 -27.88
C GLN A 190 -11.90 15.68 -26.63
N TYR A 191 -12.33 16.08 -25.44
CA TYR A 191 -11.70 15.79 -24.13
C TYR A 191 -12.78 15.64 -23.07
N CYS A 192 -12.41 15.24 -21.86
CA CYS A 192 -13.34 15.04 -20.75
C CYS A 192 -13.91 16.38 -20.25
N VAL A 193 -15.22 16.55 -20.36
CA VAL A 193 -15.95 17.79 -19.98
C VAL A 193 -16.96 17.58 -18.87
N GLN A 194 -17.22 16.33 -18.48
CA GLN A 194 -18.17 16.00 -17.43
C GLN A 194 -17.75 14.74 -16.67
N LYS A 195 -18.11 14.69 -15.40
CA LYS A 195 -17.88 13.50 -14.57
C LYS A 195 -18.89 12.40 -14.93
N GLN A 196 -18.49 11.15 -14.71
CA GLN A 196 -19.40 10.00 -14.76
C GLN A 196 -20.36 10.05 -13.57
N ASP A 197 -21.61 9.66 -13.84
CA ASP A 197 -22.56 9.36 -12.77
C ASP A 197 -22.42 7.87 -12.41
N HIS A 198 -21.96 7.59 -11.20
CA HIS A 198 -21.79 6.23 -10.66
C HIS A 198 -23.01 5.72 -9.92
N GLY A 199 -24.08 6.52 -9.79
CA GLY A 199 -25.30 6.16 -9.05
C GLY A 199 -25.03 5.89 -7.56
N LEU A 200 -24.02 6.55 -6.96
CA LEU A 200 -23.61 6.30 -5.58
C LEU A 200 -24.65 6.76 -4.55
N ASP A 201 -25.56 7.63 -4.94
CA ASP A 201 -26.72 8.06 -4.15
C ASP A 201 -27.71 6.90 -3.90
N MET A 202 -27.75 5.90 -4.80
CA MET A 202 -28.57 4.69 -4.67
C MET A 202 -27.82 3.52 -4.01
N ALA A 203 -26.56 3.70 -3.60
CA ALA A 203 -25.80 2.63 -2.97
C ALA A 203 -26.37 2.29 -1.59
N LEU A 204 -26.37 0.99 -1.23
CA LEU A 204 -26.83 0.52 0.09
C LEU A 204 -26.11 1.23 1.25
N ASP A 205 -24.85 1.61 1.05
CA ASP A 205 -24.09 2.34 2.06
C ASP A 205 -24.72 3.66 2.48
N GLN A 206 -25.52 4.34 1.63
CA GLN A 206 -26.22 5.56 2.02
C GLN A 206 -27.23 5.29 3.16
N GLU A 207 -27.95 4.17 3.07
CA GLU A 207 -28.88 3.73 4.12
C GLU A 207 -28.08 3.31 5.37
N LEU A 208 -27.00 2.54 5.21
CA LEU A 208 -26.15 2.11 6.32
C LEU A 208 -25.52 3.30 7.07
N ILE A 209 -25.10 4.34 6.36
CA ILE A 209 -24.57 5.58 6.93
C ILE A 209 -25.66 6.29 7.76
N ALA A 210 -26.87 6.39 7.21
CA ALA A 210 -28.00 7.02 7.90
C ALA A 210 -28.37 6.27 9.19
N LEU A 211 -28.44 4.94 9.13
CA LEU A 211 -28.73 4.06 10.28
C LEU A 211 -27.61 4.08 11.32
N SER A 212 -26.35 4.29 10.89
CA SER A 212 -25.18 4.33 11.76
C SER A 212 -24.94 5.71 12.40
N LYS A 213 -25.82 6.67 12.25
CA LYS A 213 -25.63 8.05 12.68
C LYS A 213 -25.19 8.18 14.15
N SER A 214 -25.79 7.40 15.06
CA SER A 214 -25.44 7.45 16.50
C SER A 214 -24.01 6.94 16.76
N ALA A 215 -23.53 5.96 16.00
CA ALA A 215 -22.15 5.50 16.07
C ALA A 215 -21.19 6.56 15.50
N LEU A 216 -21.54 7.15 14.35
CA LEU A 216 -20.72 8.16 13.68
C LEU A 216 -20.56 9.46 14.46
N GLU A 217 -21.60 9.87 15.20
CA GLU A 217 -21.60 11.15 15.94
C GLU A 217 -21.21 11.00 17.42
N LYS A 218 -21.49 9.85 18.03
CA LYS A 218 -21.38 9.66 19.50
C LYS A 218 -20.64 8.37 19.90
N SER A 219 -20.12 7.60 18.96
CA SER A 219 -19.48 6.28 19.18
C SER A 219 -20.39 5.29 19.95
N LEU A 220 -21.71 5.44 19.83
CA LEU A 220 -22.66 4.51 20.45
C LEU A 220 -22.80 3.25 19.60
N PRO A 221 -22.87 2.06 20.21
CA PRO A 221 -23.07 0.81 19.48
C PRO A 221 -24.37 0.82 18.67
N VAL A 222 -24.28 0.32 17.43
CA VAL A 222 -25.39 0.18 16.49
C VAL A 222 -25.42 -1.22 15.93
N TYR A 223 -26.59 -1.83 15.92
CA TYR A 223 -26.85 -3.11 15.27
C TYR A 223 -27.90 -2.93 14.16
N ILE A 224 -27.57 -3.39 12.95
CA ILE A 224 -28.41 -3.26 11.75
C ILE A 224 -28.61 -4.65 11.15
N GLU A 225 -29.87 -5.00 10.83
CA GLU A 225 -30.19 -6.17 10.01
C GLU A 225 -30.83 -5.71 8.71
N THR A 226 -30.29 -6.18 7.57
CA THR A 226 -30.81 -5.81 6.25
C THR A 226 -30.51 -6.91 5.22
N PRO A 227 -31.38 -7.11 4.22
CA PRO A 227 -31.07 -8.00 3.12
C PRO A 227 -29.96 -7.43 2.23
N ILE A 228 -29.24 -8.31 1.55
CA ILE A 228 -28.24 -7.93 0.54
C ILE A 228 -28.41 -8.78 -0.72
N CYS A 229 -28.13 -8.20 -1.86
CA CYS A 229 -28.11 -8.91 -3.13
C CYS A 229 -26.87 -8.51 -3.96
N ASN A 230 -26.59 -9.26 -5.02
CA ASN A 230 -25.34 -9.14 -5.79
C ASN A 230 -25.17 -7.83 -6.57
N VAL A 231 -26.21 -7.01 -6.69
CA VAL A 231 -26.08 -5.64 -7.24
C VAL A 231 -25.50 -4.68 -6.21
N ASN A 232 -25.55 -5.00 -4.91
CA ASN A 232 -24.94 -4.23 -3.84
C ASN A 232 -23.44 -4.53 -3.80
N ARG A 233 -22.64 -3.66 -4.41
CA ARG A 233 -21.19 -3.79 -4.53
C ARG A 233 -20.47 -2.85 -3.59
N ALA A 234 -19.27 -3.23 -3.18
CA ALA A 234 -18.39 -2.46 -2.30
C ALA A 234 -19.06 -1.98 -1.01
N VAL A 235 -20.03 -2.75 -0.52
CA VAL A 235 -20.80 -2.42 0.69
C VAL A 235 -19.85 -2.36 1.90
N GLY A 236 -19.98 -1.30 2.70
CA GLY A 236 -19.12 -0.97 3.84
C GLY A 236 -17.99 0.00 3.50
N THR A 237 -17.68 0.24 2.21
CA THR A 237 -16.59 1.16 1.82
C THR A 237 -16.94 2.62 2.09
N MET A 238 -18.12 3.07 1.69
CA MET A 238 -18.56 4.46 1.94
C MET A 238 -18.81 4.69 3.43
N LEU A 239 -19.36 3.69 4.14
CA LEU A 239 -19.49 3.78 5.60
C LEU A 239 -18.12 3.88 6.28
N SER A 240 -17.12 3.12 5.82
CA SER A 240 -15.74 3.23 6.30
C SER A 240 -15.15 4.61 6.04
N HIS A 241 -15.43 5.22 4.88
CA HIS A 241 -15.03 6.60 4.59
C HIS A 241 -15.60 7.57 5.62
N GLU A 242 -16.89 7.44 5.97
CA GLU A 242 -17.54 8.32 6.96
C GLU A 242 -16.96 8.14 8.37
N VAL A 243 -16.55 6.92 8.75
CA VAL A 243 -15.85 6.66 10.00
C VAL A 243 -14.44 7.28 9.96
N THR A 244 -13.64 7.00 8.93
CA THR A 244 -12.26 7.49 8.86
C THR A 244 -12.17 9.01 8.72
N LYS A 245 -13.13 9.63 8.08
CA LYS A 245 -13.24 11.09 8.00
C LYS A 245 -13.39 11.76 9.38
N ARG A 246 -14.01 11.07 10.35
CA ARG A 246 -14.26 11.58 11.71
C ARG A 246 -13.23 11.11 12.72
N TYR A 247 -12.81 9.85 12.62
CA TYR A 247 -11.99 9.16 13.62
C TYR A 247 -10.57 8.82 13.11
N HIS A 248 -10.22 9.20 11.88
CA HIS A 248 -8.93 8.98 11.26
C HIS A 248 -8.50 7.51 11.30
N LEU A 249 -7.24 7.23 11.55
CA LEU A 249 -6.68 5.87 11.58
C LEU A 249 -7.15 5.05 12.81
N THR A 250 -7.56 5.71 13.87
CA THR A 250 -8.01 5.04 15.10
C THR A 250 -9.34 4.31 14.88
N GLY A 251 -10.19 4.83 14.01
CA GLY A 251 -11.54 4.29 13.80
C GLY A 251 -12.43 4.35 15.03
N LEU A 252 -13.47 3.55 15.05
CA LEU A 252 -14.36 3.36 16.20
C LEU A 252 -13.87 2.20 17.08
N PRO A 253 -14.30 2.12 18.36
CA PRO A 253 -14.10 0.94 19.19
C PRO A 253 -14.59 -0.33 18.49
N LYS A 254 -13.98 -1.47 18.82
CA LYS A 254 -14.27 -2.77 18.18
C LYS A 254 -15.78 -3.05 18.17
N ASP A 255 -16.29 -3.45 16.99
CA ASP A 255 -17.68 -3.87 16.76
C ASP A 255 -18.75 -2.82 17.15
N THR A 256 -18.42 -1.52 17.12
CA THR A 256 -19.37 -0.41 17.39
C THR A 256 -20.50 -0.38 16.37
N ILE A 257 -20.20 -0.64 15.09
CA ILE A 257 -21.21 -0.79 14.04
C ILE A 257 -21.20 -2.25 13.64
N HIS A 258 -22.25 -2.98 13.97
CA HIS A 258 -22.46 -4.36 13.59
C HIS A 258 -23.62 -4.44 12.60
N ILE A 259 -23.32 -4.89 11.38
CA ILE A 259 -24.31 -5.02 10.31
C ILE A 259 -24.42 -6.50 9.94
N LYS A 260 -25.61 -7.06 10.12
CA LYS A 260 -25.96 -8.42 9.69
C LYS A 260 -26.71 -8.37 8.37
N PHE A 261 -26.15 -9.03 7.38
CA PHE A 261 -26.78 -9.22 6.07
C PHE A 261 -27.32 -10.62 5.91
N THR A 262 -28.39 -10.75 5.14
CA THR A 262 -28.94 -12.02 4.68
C THR A 262 -29.09 -12.00 3.16
N GLY A 263 -28.45 -12.93 2.46
CA GLY A 263 -28.51 -13.04 0.99
C GLY A 263 -27.17 -13.26 0.33
N SER A 264 -27.06 -12.87 -0.95
CA SER A 264 -25.85 -13.02 -1.75
C SER A 264 -25.24 -11.65 -2.02
N ALA A 265 -24.11 -11.34 -1.39
CA ALA A 265 -23.45 -10.04 -1.55
C ALA A 265 -22.74 -9.92 -2.90
N GLY A 266 -22.70 -8.71 -3.45
CA GLY A 266 -21.95 -8.37 -4.65
C GLY A 266 -20.45 -8.32 -4.41
N GLN A 267 -19.71 -7.91 -5.44
CA GLN A 267 -18.25 -7.80 -5.38
C GLN A 267 -17.76 -6.79 -4.35
N SER A 268 -16.61 -7.08 -3.75
CA SER A 268 -15.91 -6.20 -2.83
C SER A 268 -16.67 -5.88 -1.54
N LEU A 269 -17.48 -6.82 -1.03
CA LEU A 269 -18.07 -6.69 0.30
C LEU A 269 -16.98 -6.43 1.33
N GLY A 270 -17.11 -5.37 2.13
CA GLY A 270 -16.14 -5.00 3.16
C GLY A 270 -14.80 -4.51 2.61
N ALA A 271 -14.74 -4.04 1.36
CA ALA A 271 -13.53 -3.43 0.83
C ALA A 271 -13.12 -2.20 1.65
N PHE A 272 -11.84 -2.14 2.03
CA PHE A 272 -11.26 -1.06 2.86
C PHE A 272 -11.98 -0.84 4.19
N LEU A 273 -12.58 -1.90 4.75
CA LEU A 273 -13.35 -1.80 5.99
C LEU A 273 -12.46 -1.38 7.15
N CYS A 274 -12.79 -0.26 7.78
CA CYS A 274 -12.01 0.36 8.84
C CYS A 274 -12.34 -0.20 10.24
N PRO A 275 -11.51 0.09 11.28
CA PRO A 275 -11.77 -0.36 12.65
C PRO A 275 -13.12 0.11 13.17
N GLY A 276 -13.79 -0.76 13.93
CA GLY A 276 -15.08 -0.51 14.57
C GLY A 276 -16.29 -0.97 13.77
N ILE A 277 -16.12 -1.41 12.52
CA ILE A 277 -17.21 -1.96 11.70
C ILE A 277 -17.06 -3.49 11.60
N MET A 278 -18.14 -4.19 11.88
CA MET A 278 -18.30 -5.62 11.64
C MET A 278 -19.39 -5.85 10.61
N LEU A 279 -19.07 -6.55 9.53
CA LEU A 279 -20.02 -7.05 8.55
C LEU A 279 -20.19 -8.56 8.74
N GLU A 280 -21.38 -9.00 9.02
CA GLU A 280 -21.77 -10.39 9.19
C GLU A 280 -22.73 -10.76 8.05
N LEU A 281 -22.40 -11.75 7.24
CA LEU A 281 -23.21 -12.21 6.13
C LEU A 281 -23.65 -13.65 6.34
N GLU A 282 -24.96 -13.84 6.52
CA GLU A 282 -25.62 -15.14 6.39
C GLU A 282 -25.96 -15.36 4.92
N GLY A 283 -25.07 -16.04 4.19
CA GLY A 283 -25.17 -16.20 2.74
C GLY A 283 -23.85 -16.48 2.07
N ASP A 284 -23.66 -15.93 0.87
CA ASP A 284 -22.46 -16.03 0.06
C ASP A 284 -22.09 -14.68 -0.55
N SER A 285 -20.87 -14.53 -1.04
CA SER A 285 -20.39 -13.29 -1.64
C SER A 285 -19.56 -13.54 -2.89
N ASN A 286 -19.60 -12.60 -3.81
CA ASN A 286 -18.77 -12.56 -5.01
C ASN A 286 -17.30 -12.26 -4.69
N ASP A 287 -16.52 -11.91 -5.70
CA ASP A 287 -15.08 -11.68 -5.60
C ASP A 287 -14.68 -10.48 -4.72
N TYR A 288 -13.42 -10.44 -4.30
CA TYR A 288 -12.79 -9.33 -3.58
C TYR A 288 -13.36 -9.03 -2.19
N VAL A 289 -13.93 -10.01 -1.50
CA VAL A 289 -14.38 -9.82 -0.11
C VAL A 289 -13.21 -9.34 0.75
N GLY A 290 -13.40 -8.25 1.50
CA GLY A 290 -12.37 -7.69 2.36
C GLY A 290 -11.13 -7.19 1.63
N LYS A 291 -11.21 -6.84 0.33
CA LYS A 291 -10.10 -6.20 -0.39
C LYS A 291 -9.62 -4.96 0.36
N GLY A 292 -8.32 -4.91 0.70
CA GLY A 292 -7.78 -3.78 1.46
C GLY A 292 -8.37 -3.64 2.87
N LEU A 293 -8.88 -4.71 3.48
CA LEU A 293 -9.38 -4.69 4.86
C LEU A 293 -8.40 -3.98 5.78
N SER A 294 -8.84 -2.97 6.51
CA SER A 294 -8.00 -2.01 7.22
C SER A 294 -8.35 -1.90 8.71
N GLY A 295 -8.74 -3.00 9.35
CA GLY A 295 -9.03 -3.06 10.79
C GLY A 295 -10.45 -3.46 11.16
N GLY A 296 -11.37 -3.51 10.20
CA GLY A 296 -12.72 -4.01 10.42
C GLY A 296 -12.79 -5.54 10.51
N LYS A 297 -14.00 -6.04 10.62
CA LYS A 297 -14.26 -7.48 10.71
C LYS A 297 -15.27 -7.93 9.65
N VAL A 298 -14.97 -9.04 8.94
CA VAL A 298 -15.86 -9.66 7.97
C VAL A 298 -16.11 -11.11 8.36
N VAL A 299 -17.38 -11.47 8.45
CA VAL A 299 -17.83 -12.82 8.79
C VAL A 299 -18.81 -13.30 7.71
N VAL A 300 -18.57 -14.48 7.14
CA VAL A 300 -19.47 -15.09 6.14
C VAL A 300 -19.70 -16.55 6.50
N TYR A 301 -20.96 -16.95 6.49
CA TYR A 301 -21.38 -18.34 6.73
C TYR A 301 -22.66 -18.66 5.97
N PRO A 302 -22.88 -19.93 5.56
CA PRO A 302 -24.08 -20.33 4.85
C PRO A 302 -25.35 -20.13 5.68
N PRO A 303 -26.50 -19.92 5.03
CA PRO A 303 -27.81 -19.89 5.72
C PRO A 303 -28.03 -21.14 6.56
N LYS A 304 -28.65 -20.99 7.73
CA LYS A 304 -28.88 -22.08 8.69
C LYS A 304 -29.67 -23.28 8.12
N GLY A 305 -30.44 -23.10 7.05
CA GLY A 305 -31.19 -24.12 6.37
C GLY A 305 -30.49 -24.80 5.19
N SER A 306 -29.19 -24.49 4.96
CA SER A 306 -28.44 -25.07 3.84
C SER A 306 -28.26 -26.58 3.99
N SER A 307 -28.46 -27.31 2.90
CA SER A 307 -28.33 -28.77 2.85
C SER A 307 -26.94 -29.26 2.42
N PHE A 308 -26.03 -28.33 2.05
CA PHE A 308 -24.68 -28.66 1.62
C PHE A 308 -23.67 -28.55 2.79
N ASP A 309 -22.57 -29.27 2.67
CA ASP A 309 -21.47 -29.20 3.62
C ASP A 309 -20.60 -27.96 3.28
N PRO A 310 -20.46 -26.96 4.19
CA PRO A 310 -19.71 -25.74 3.91
C PRO A 310 -18.25 -25.98 3.50
N LYS A 311 -17.57 -26.94 4.12
CA LYS A 311 -16.14 -27.23 3.84
C LYS A 311 -15.88 -27.78 2.44
N GLU A 312 -16.90 -28.19 1.70
CA GLU A 312 -16.79 -28.69 0.32
C GLU A 312 -17.38 -27.69 -0.70
N ASN A 313 -17.87 -26.52 -0.23
CA ASN A 313 -18.54 -25.54 -1.09
C ASN A 313 -17.95 -24.14 -0.94
N ILE A 314 -17.86 -23.43 -2.08
CA ILE A 314 -17.37 -22.07 -2.13
C ILE A 314 -18.45 -21.13 -1.62
N VAL A 315 -18.13 -20.34 -0.58
CA VAL A 315 -19.03 -19.32 0.01
C VAL A 315 -18.54 -17.89 -0.27
N ILE A 316 -17.28 -17.72 -0.63
CA ILE A 316 -16.71 -16.43 -1.06
C ILE A 316 -15.93 -16.62 -2.36
N GLY A 317 -16.03 -15.64 -3.24
CA GLY A 317 -15.41 -15.66 -4.55
C GLY A 317 -13.88 -15.51 -4.52
N ASN A 318 -13.32 -15.15 -5.67
CA ASN A 318 -11.88 -15.01 -5.88
C ASN A 318 -11.30 -13.77 -5.18
N VAL A 319 -10.01 -13.82 -4.90
CA VAL A 319 -9.20 -12.66 -4.48
C VAL A 319 -9.68 -12.03 -3.15
N ALA A 320 -10.29 -12.83 -2.29
CA ALA A 320 -10.69 -12.36 -0.96
C ALA A 320 -9.47 -11.93 -0.14
N LEU A 321 -9.58 -10.85 0.64
CA LEU A 321 -8.54 -10.24 1.46
C LEU A 321 -7.31 -9.74 0.69
N TYR A 322 -7.45 -9.46 -0.61
CA TYR A 322 -6.37 -8.89 -1.40
C TYR A 322 -5.85 -7.59 -0.81
N GLY A 323 -4.55 -7.54 -0.48
CA GLY A 323 -3.93 -6.34 0.06
C GLY A 323 -4.49 -5.88 1.42
N ALA A 324 -5.09 -6.79 2.20
CA ALA A 324 -5.56 -6.50 3.55
C ALA A 324 -4.38 -6.10 4.45
N THR A 325 -4.53 -5.02 5.23
CA THR A 325 -3.46 -4.47 6.07
C THR A 325 -3.66 -4.77 7.55
N SER A 326 -4.90 -4.95 7.98
CA SER A 326 -5.27 -5.28 9.36
C SER A 326 -6.74 -5.72 9.42
N GLY A 327 -7.19 -6.20 10.58
CA GLY A 327 -8.57 -6.64 10.80
C GLY A 327 -8.72 -8.15 10.89
N GLU A 328 -9.95 -8.61 10.95
CA GLU A 328 -10.29 -10.01 11.17
C GLU A 328 -11.29 -10.51 10.10
N ALA A 329 -11.12 -11.76 9.65
CA ALA A 329 -12.03 -12.36 8.69
C ALA A 329 -12.27 -13.84 9.01
N TYR A 330 -13.54 -14.27 9.00
CA TYR A 330 -13.96 -15.62 9.36
C TYR A 330 -14.95 -16.15 8.33
N PHE A 331 -14.56 -17.23 7.62
CA PHE A 331 -15.32 -17.78 6.51
C PHE A 331 -15.66 -19.26 6.76
N ASN A 332 -16.92 -19.55 7.07
CA ASN A 332 -17.42 -20.92 7.20
C ASN A 332 -17.76 -21.45 5.82
N GLY A 333 -16.83 -22.14 5.22
CA GLY A 333 -16.84 -22.68 3.89
C GLY A 333 -15.56 -22.36 3.12
N MET A 334 -15.52 -22.69 1.84
CA MET A 334 -14.35 -22.49 1.00
C MET A 334 -14.29 -21.07 0.42
N ALA A 335 -13.08 -20.55 0.29
CA ALA A 335 -12.77 -19.44 -0.60
C ALA A 335 -12.37 -19.97 -1.98
N ALA A 336 -12.65 -19.19 -3.03
CA ALA A 336 -12.18 -19.51 -4.37
C ALA A 336 -10.67 -19.21 -4.53
N GLU A 337 -10.24 -18.82 -5.72
CA GLU A 337 -8.83 -18.61 -6.06
C GLU A 337 -8.22 -17.36 -5.39
N ARG A 338 -6.90 -17.40 -5.12
CA ARG A 338 -6.11 -16.23 -4.72
C ARG A 338 -6.51 -15.60 -3.37
N PHE A 339 -6.85 -16.44 -2.41
CA PHE A 339 -7.18 -15.99 -1.05
C PHE A 339 -5.97 -15.35 -0.36
N SER A 340 -6.16 -14.20 0.33
CA SER A 340 -5.13 -13.48 1.09
C SER A 340 -3.88 -13.06 0.30
N VAL A 341 -3.99 -12.86 -1.01
CA VAL A 341 -2.90 -12.35 -1.82
C VAL A 341 -2.49 -10.96 -1.35
N ARG A 342 -1.19 -10.76 -1.11
CA ARG A 342 -0.63 -9.50 -0.56
C ARG A 342 -1.23 -9.08 0.79
N ASN A 343 -1.76 -10.00 1.58
CA ASN A 343 -2.10 -9.70 2.96
C ASN A 343 -0.85 -9.27 3.74
N SER A 344 -0.93 -8.14 4.44
CA SER A 344 0.19 -7.58 5.19
C SER A 344 -0.06 -7.46 6.70
N GLY A 345 -1.26 -7.84 7.20
CA GLY A 345 -1.53 -7.74 8.64
C GLY A 345 -2.88 -8.29 9.11
N ALA A 346 -3.80 -8.63 8.22
CA ALA A 346 -5.10 -9.17 8.62
C ALA A 346 -5.00 -10.62 9.11
N LYS A 347 -5.88 -10.99 10.05
CA LYS A 347 -6.06 -12.35 10.58
C LYS A 347 -7.27 -12.99 9.93
N ALA A 348 -7.11 -14.19 9.40
CA ALA A 348 -8.21 -14.87 8.71
C ALA A 348 -8.27 -16.37 9.03
N VAL A 349 -9.50 -16.90 9.10
CA VAL A 349 -9.76 -18.33 9.17
C VAL A 349 -10.74 -18.72 8.06
N VAL A 350 -10.41 -19.79 7.33
CA VAL A 350 -11.21 -20.32 6.22
C VAL A 350 -11.20 -21.84 6.24
N GLU A 351 -12.27 -22.48 5.76
CA GLU A 351 -12.40 -23.94 5.81
C GLU A 351 -11.87 -24.67 4.57
N GLY A 352 -11.37 -23.93 3.62
CA GLY A 352 -10.70 -24.42 2.41
C GLY A 352 -10.50 -23.30 1.43
N LEU A 353 -9.63 -23.50 0.42
CA LEU A 353 -9.38 -22.50 -0.60
C LEU A 353 -8.85 -23.09 -1.91
N GLY A 354 -9.01 -22.34 -2.98
CA GLY A 354 -8.53 -22.68 -4.32
C GLY A 354 -7.03 -22.46 -4.51
N ASP A 355 -6.62 -22.36 -5.77
CA ASP A 355 -5.21 -22.16 -6.15
C ASP A 355 -4.69 -20.78 -5.70
N HIS A 356 -3.36 -20.66 -5.52
CA HIS A 356 -2.67 -19.39 -5.27
C HIS A 356 -2.99 -18.71 -3.93
N GLY A 357 -3.36 -19.45 -2.90
CA GLY A 357 -3.58 -18.89 -1.55
C GLY A 357 -2.30 -18.27 -0.98
N CYS A 358 -2.42 -17.15 -0.27
CA CYS A 358 -1.31 -16.44 0.40
C CYS A 358 -0.16 -16.01 -0.53
N GLU A 359 -0.38 -15.88 -1.85
CA GLU A 359 0.65 -15.35 -2.76
C GLU A 359 1.08 -13.94 -2.35
N TYR A 360 2.40 -13.70 -2.36
CA TYR A 360 2.99 -12.40 -1.99
C TYR A 360 2.54 -11.84 -0.63
N MET A 361 2.07 -12.69 0.27
CA MET A 361 1.73 -12.29 1.64
C MET A 361 2.99 -11.75 2.34
N THR A 362 2.87 -10.63 3.05
CA THR A 362 3.98 -9.93 3.71
C THR A 362 3.78 -9.78 5.21
N GLY A 363 2.60 -10.12 5.74
CA GLY A 363 2.27 -10.04 7.16
C GLY A 363 0.90 -10.64 7.45
N GLY A 364 0.49 -10.61 8.72
CA GLY A 364 -0.77 -11.19 9.17
C GLY A 364 -0.72 -12.69 9.43
N THR A 365 -1.88 -13.28 9.74
CA THR A 365 -1.99 -14.70 10.09
C THR A 365 -3.20 -15.33 9.39
N VAL A 366 -2.98 -16.44 8.70
CA VAL A 366 -4.04 -17.19 8.01
C VAL A 366 -4.14 -18.60 8.57
N VAL A 367 -5.35 -19.06 8.86
CA VAL A 367 -5.63 -20.45 9.26
C VAL A 367 -6.52 -21.09 8.21
N VAL A 368 -6.11 -22.25 7.69
CA VAL A 368 -6.86 -23.04 6.73
C VAL A 368 -7.19 -24.39 7.36
N LEU A 369 -8.48 -24.66 7.58
CA LEU A 369 -8.96 -25.89 8.26
C LEU A 369 -9.21 -27.07 7.32
N GLY A 370 -9.07 -26.87 6.02
CA GLY A 370 -9.37 -27.89 5.03
C GLY A 370 -8.48 -27.84 3.80
N LYS A 371 -9.01 -28.22 2.65
CA LYS A 371 -8.26 -28.39 1.41
C LYS A 371 -7.68 -27.07 0.89
N THR A 372 -6.47 -27.13 0.33
CA THR A 372 -5.86 -26.03 -0.42
C THR A 372 -5.69 -26.42 -1.89
N GLY A 373 -5.73 -25.42 -2.78
CA GLY A 373 -5.31 -25.57 -4.16
C GLY A 373 -3.79 -25.56 -4.32
N ARG A 374 -3.32 -25.44 -5.57
CA ARG A 374 -1.89 -25.44 -5.95
C ARG A 374 -1.24 -24.08 -5.72
N ASN A 375 0.08 -24.08 -5.74
CA ASN A 375 0.93 -22.89 -5.70
C ASN A 375 0.67 -21.99 -4.48
N PHE A 376 0.30 -22.60 -3.35
CA PHE A 376 0.10 -21.89 -2.08
C PHE A 376 1.41 -21.21 -1.65
N ALA A 377 1.34 -20.01 -1.09
CA ALA A 377 2.45 -19.21 -0.59
C ALA A 377 3.53 -18.81 -1.62
N ALA A 378 3.22 -18.83 -2.93
CA ALA A 378 4.16 -18.34 -3.93
C ALA A 378 4.54 -16.88 -3.69
N GLY A 379 5.84 -16.59 -3.57
CA GLY A 379 6.33 -15.24 -3.29
C GLY A 379 6.03 -14.71 -1.89
N MET A 380 5.56 -15.54 -0.97
CA MET A 380 5.29 -15.14 0.42
C MET A 380 6.60 -14.77 1.13
N SER A 381 6.69 -13.55 1.64
CA SER A 381 7.89 -12.99 2.26
C SER A 381 7.72 -12.62 3.74
N GLY A 382 6.49 -12.64 4.26
CA GLY A 382 6.20 -12.35 5.66
C GLY A 382 4.83 -12.88 6.08
N GLY A 383 4.51 -12.77 7.38
CA GLY A 383 3.32 -13.38 7.97
C GLY A 383 3.46 -14.89 8.18
N ILE A 384 2.41 -15.51 8.70
CA ILE A 384 2.36 -16.94 9.02
C ILE A 384 1.04 -17.53 8.51
N ALA A 385 1.10 -18.71 7.90
CA ALA A 385 -0.10 -19.48 7.62
C ALA A 385 -0.05 -20.84 8.32
N TYR A 386 -1.16 -21.25 8.92
CA TYR A 386 -1.36 -22.57 9.51
C TYR A 386 -2.35 -23.36 8.67
N VAL A 387 -1.93 -24.50 8.15
CA VAL A 387 -2.75 -25.33 7.27
C VAL A 387 -2.95 -26.70 7.90
N LEU A 388 -4.21 -27.15 8.06
CA LEU A 388 -4.52 -28.49 8.53
C LEU A 388 -4.36 -29.48 7.36
N ASP A 389 -3.26 -30.21 7.36
CA ASP A 389 -2.91 -31.20 6.31
C ASP A 389 -3.45 -32.59 6.69
N VAL A 390 -4.73 -32.80 6.45
CA VAL A 390 -5.38 -34.09 6.78
C VAL A 390 -4.90 -35.23 5.89
N ASP A 391 -4.63 -34.97 4.60
CA ASP A 391 -4.23 -35.97 3.60
C ASP A 391 -2.71 -36.16 3.47
N GLY A 392 -1.91 -35.38 4.20
CA GLY A 392 -0.45 -35.44 4.18
C GLY A 392 0.20 -35.01 2.85
N LYS A 393 -0.54 -34.25 2.02
CA LYS A 393 -0.08 -33.86 0.67
C LYS A 393 0.11 -32.36 0.49
N PHE A 394 -0.03 -31.58 1.52
CA PHE A 394 0.08 -30.12 1.43
C PHE A 394 1.43 -29.68 0.84
N ASN A 395 2.52 -30.38 1.16
CA ASN A 395 3.85 -30.11 0.62
C ASN A 395 3.90 -30.09 -0.93
N THR A 396 3.03 -30.87 -1.60
CA THR A 396 2.96 -30.90 -3.07
C THR A 396 2.13 -29.73 -3.65
N ARG A 397 1.38 -29.04 -2.81
CA ARG A 397 0.53 -27.91 -3.18
C ARG A 397 1.15 -26.56 -2.83
N CYS A 398 2.15 -26.57 -1.95
CA CYS A 398 2.84 -25.37 -1.50
C CYS A 398 4.02 -25.03 -2.41
N ASN A 399 4.21 -23.75 -2.70
CA ASN A 399 5.42 -23.26 -3.38
C ASN A 399 6.53 -23.04 -2.34
N LEU A 400 7.54 -23.90 -2.36
CA LEU A 400 8.61 -23.91 -1.36
C LEU A 400 9.80 -22.99 -1.69
N GLU A 401 9.66 -22.11 -2.69
CA GLU A 401 10.77 -21.25 -3.11
C GLU A 401 11.25 -20.30 -2.00
N LEU A 402 10.33 -19.72 -1.22
CA LEU A 402 10.64 -18.74 -0.16
C LEU A 402 10.23 -19.16 1.25
N VAL A 403 9.52 -20.27 1.40
CA VAL A 403 8.96 -20.68 2.69
C VAL A 403 9.48 -22.03 3.15
N ASP A 404 9.48 -22.23 4.47
CA ASP A 404 9.64 -23.53 5.12
C ASP A 404 8.30 -24.05 5.60
N LEU A 405 8.19 -25.37 5.74
CA LEU A 405 7.05 -26.05 6.35
C LEU A 405 7.48 -26.59 7.72
N ASP A 406 7.11 -25.86 8.75
CA ASP A 406 7.45 -26.21 10.13
C ASP A 406 6.25 -26.91 10.81
N LYS A 407 6.52 -27.60 11.92
CA LYS A 407 5.47 -28.04 12.85
C LYS A 407 5.09 -26.92 13.79
N VAL A 408 3.89 -26.98 14.36
CA VAL A 408 3.41 -26.03 15.36
C VAL A 408 3.85 -26.54 16.75
N GLU A 409 5.07 -26.19 17.15
CA GLU A 409 5.68 -26.65 18.41
C GLU A 409 5.73 -25.54 19.48
N ASP A 410 5.85 -24.27 19.07
CA ASP A 410 5.91 -23.11 19.96
C ASP A 410 4.55 -22.88 20.65
N GLU A 411 4.56 -22.62 21.95
CA GLU A 411 3.34 -22.40 22.74
C GLU A 411 2.58 -21.16 22.29
N GLU A 412 3.26 -20.11 21.86
CA GLU A 412 2.64 -18.90 21.33
C GLU A 412 1.87 -19.21 20.03
N ASP A 413 2.45 -20.02 19.13
CA ASP A 413 1.81 -20.50 17.92
C ASP A 413 0.57 -21.34 18.23
N LYS A 414 0.68 -22.28 19.18
CA LYS A 414 -0.45 -23.13 19.62
C LYS A 414 -1.60 -22.30 20.17
N MET A 415 -1.27 -21.33 21.05
CA MET A 415 -2.27 -20.41 21.60
C MET A 415 -2.94 -19.57 20.51
N THR A 416 -2.15 -18.99 19.61
CA THR A 416 -2.65 -18.18 18.50
C THR A 416 -3.56 -18.99 17.59
N LEU A 417 -3.13 -20.17 17.17
CA LEU A 417 -3.92 -21.09 16.35
C LEU A 417 -5.25 -21.45 17.01
N LYS A 418 -5.19 -21.90 18.26
CA LYS A 418 -6.38 -22.30 19.04
C LYS A 418 -7.35 -21.13 19.20
N MET A 419 -6.85 -19.95 19.55
CA MET A 419 -7.65 -18.74 19.70
C MET A 419 -8.35 -18.35 18.39
N MET A 420 -7.65 -18.38 17.26
CA MET A 420 -8.23 -18.04 15.97
C MET A 420 -9.34 -19.03 15.57
N ILE A 421 -9.15 -20.32 15.80
CA ILE A 421 -10.19 -21.34 15.55
C ILE A 421 -11.40 -21.14 16.49
N GLN A 422 -11.18 -20.79 17.75
CA GLN A 422 -12.26 -20.47 18.69
C GLN A 422 -13.07 -19.24 18.25
N GLN A 423 -12.40 -18.18 17.78
CA GLN A 423 -13.09 -17.01 17.24
C GLN A 423 -13.88 -17.34 15.98
N HIS A 424 -13.31 -18.16 15.11
CA HIS A 424 -14.02 -18.64 13.92
C HIS A 424 -15.29 -19.41 14.29
N GLN A 425 -15.21 -20.38 15.19
CA GLN A 425 -16.34 -21.13 15.70
C GLN A 425 -17.40 -20.22 16.34
N ARG A 426 -16.95 -19.25 17.16
CA ARG A 426 -17.85 -18.30 17.82
C ARG A 426 -18.61 -17.40 16.85
N HIS A 427 -17.95 -16.91 15.80
CA HIS A 427 -18.54 -15.98 14.85
C HIS A 427 -19.40 -16.67 13.79
N THR A 428 -19.05 -17.90 13.38
CA THR A 428 -19.68 -18.57 12.25
C THR A 428 -20.50 -19.80 12.63
N ASN A 429 -20.40 -20.24 13.89
CA ASN A 429 -20.97 -21.51 14.37
C ASN A 429 -20.51 -22.73 13.54
N SER A 430 -19.26 -22.69 13.05
CA SER A 430 -18.66 -23.72 12.21
C SER A 430 -18.61 -25.07 12.93
N GLN A 431 -19.18 -26.11 12.30
CA GLN A 431 -19.09 -27.47 12.77
C GLN A 431 -17.67 -28.02 12.65
N LEU A 432 -16.95 -27.72 11.55
CA LEU A 432 -15.57 -28.14 11.35
C LEU A 432 -14.65 -27.55 12.44
N ALA A 433 -14.80 -26.27 12.75
CA ALA A 433 -14.03 -25.66 13.84
C ALA A 433 -14.34 -26.30 15.20
N GLN A 434 -15.59 -26.65 15.47
CA GLN A 434 -15.99 -27.38 16.67
C GLN A 434 -15.32 -28.76 16.75
N GLU A 435 -15.33 -29.52 15.65
CA GLU A 435 -14.67 -30.84 15.54
C GLU A 435 -13.15 -30.72 15.78
N VAL A 436 -12.50 -29.73 15.15
CA VAL A 436 -11.06 -29.47 15.30
C VAL A 436 -10.71 -29.08 16.73
N LEU A 437 -11.53 -28.25 17.39
CA LEU A 437 -11.31 -27.86 18.78
C LEU A 437 -11.51 -29.00 19.78
N ALA A 438 -12.48 -29.89 19.51
CA ALA A 438 -12.75 -31.06 20.36
C ALA A 438 -11.60 -32.08 20.34
N ASP A 439 -10.87 -32.18 19.23
CA ASP A 439 -9.74 -33.11 19.04
C ASP A 439 -8.42 -32.39 18.80
N PHE A 440 -8.27 -31.18 19.35
CA PHE A 440 -7.19 -30.26 19.03
C PHE A 440 -5.81 -30.86 19.22
N GLU A 441 -5.57 -31.54 20.35
CA GLU A 441 -4.26 -32.11 20.70
C GLU A 441 -3.83 -33.23 19.73
N ASN A 442 -4.78 -34.04 19.23
CA ASN A 442 -4.49 -35.09 18.25
C ASN A 442 -4.33 -34.55 16.83
N LEU A 443 -4.99 -33.42 16.51
CA LEU A 443 -4.90 -32.77 15.21
C LEU A 443 -3.72 -31.80 15.11
N LEU A 444 -3.22 -31.29 16.24
CA LEU A 444 -2.11 -30.33 16.27
C LEU A 444 -0.87 -30.80 15.48
N PRO A 445 -0.44 -32.08 15.54
CA PRO A 445 0.69 -32.56 14.74
C PRO A 445 0.44 -32.55 13.21
N LYS A 446 -0.80 -32.42 12.77
CA LYS A 446 -1.19 -32.32 11.36
C LYS A 446 -1.25 -30.88 10.86
N PHE A 447 -1.17 -29.90 11.75
CA PHE A 447 -1.04 -28.52 11.32
C PHE A 447 0.38 -28.23 10.85
N ILE A 448 0.47 -27.67 9.67
CA ILE A 448 1.71 -27.21 9.05
C ILE A 448 1.78 -25.70 9.17
N LYS A 449 2.86 -25.19 9.75
CA LYS A 449 3.20 -23.77 9.80
C LYS A 449 4.00 -23.41 8.56
N VAL A 450 3.42 -22.61 7.69
CA VAL A 450 4.08 -22.04 6.51
C VAL A 450 4.78 -20.76 6.94
N PHE A 451 6.11 -20.76 6.90
CA PHE A 451 6.91 -19.69 7.48
C PHE A 451 7.97 -19.21 6.47
N PRO A 452 7.95 -17.94 6.01
CA PRO A 452 8.97 -17.40 5.13
C PRO A 452 10.36 -17.39 5.78
N ARG A 453 11.37 -17.91 5.08
CA ARG A 453 12.74 -18.08 5.60
C ARG A 453 13.38 -16.79 6.07
N ASP A 454 13.30 -15.73 5.28
CA ASP A 454 13.87 -14.44 5.65
C ASP A 454 13.13 -13.79 6.82
N TYR A 455 11.81 -13.92 6.87
CA TYR A 455 11.01 -13.41 7.99
C TYR A 455 11.31 -14.15 9.29
N LYS A 456 11.47 -15.49 9.23
CA LYS A 456 11.91 -16.33 10.36
C LYS A 456 13.27 -15.86 10.89
N ARG A 457 14.23 -15.57 10.01
CA ARG A 457 15.55 -15.05 10.37
C ARG A 457 15.47 -13.70 11.07
N VAL A 458 14.67 -12.76 10.54
CA VAL A 458 14.48 -11.43 11.12
C VAL A 458 13.83 -11.49 12.50
N LEU A 459 12.76 -12.28 12.65
CA LEU A 459 12.09 -12.45 13.96
C LEU A 459 13.02 -13.07 15.00
N SER A 460 13.83 -14.06 14.60
CA SER A 460 14.82 -14.66 15.50
C SER A 460 15.86 -13.64 15.95
N ALA A 461 16.35 -12.79 15.03
CA ALA A 461 17.29 -11.72 15.37
C ALA A 461 16.67 -10.69 16.32
N MET A 462 15.42 -10.26 16.08
CA MET A 462 14.70 -9.33 16.96
C MET A 462 14.46 -9.90 18.35
N LYS A 463 14.07 -11.19 18.47
CA LYS A 463 13.92 -11.87 19.77
C LYS A 463 15.25 -11.91 20.54
N HIS A 464 16.38 -12.17 19.84
CA HIS A 464 17.71 -12.13 20.46
C HIS A 464 18.09 -10.72 20.94
N GLU A 465 17.78 -9.69 20.16
CA GLU A 465 18.06 -8.30 20.54
C GLU A 465 17.21 -7.87 21.75
N GLU A 466 15.94 -8.25 21.78
CA GLU A 466 15.03 -7.95 22.88
C GLU A 466 15.42 -8.66 24.18
N VAL A 467 15.79 -9.94 24.10
CA VAL A 467 16.34 -10.69 25.24
C VAL A 467 17.65 -10.06 25.72
N SER A 468 18.51 -9.61 24.82
CA SER A 468 19.76 -8.93 25.17
C SER A 468 19.50 -7.58 25.84
N LYS A 469 18.54 -6.79 25.38
CA LYS A 469 18.13 -5.52 26.01
C LYS A 469 17.58 -5.74 27.42
N GLN A 470 16.68 -6.71 27.58
CA GLN A 470 16.13 -7.06 28.89
C GLN A 470 17.19 -7.58 29.85
N ALA A 471 18.19 -8.34 29.38
CA ALA A 471 19.31 -8.79 30.18
C ALA A 471 20.21 -7.61 30.63
N ILE A 472 20.43 -6.61 29.74
CA ILE A 472 21.18 -5.39 30.08
C ILE A 472 20.41 -4.53 31.08
N GLU A 473 19.09 -4.37 30.91
CA GLU A 473 18.23 -3.64 31.84
C GLU A 473 18.23 -4.26 33.22
N ARG A 474 18.08 -5.60 33.31
CA ARG A 474 18.18 -6.32 34.62
C ARG A 474 19.54 -6.18 35.25
N ALA A 475 20.63 -6.29 34.46
CA ALA A 475 21.98 -6.11 34.97
C ALA A 475 22.24 -4.67 35.46
N SER A 476 21.60 -3.65 34.84
CA SER A 476 21.68 -2.27 35.33
C SER A 476 20.88 -2.07 36.63
N GLU A 477 19.68 -2.67 36.73
CA GLU A 477 18.85 -2.62 37.94
C GLU A 477 19.56 -3.33 39.12
N GLU A 478 20.19 -4.50 38.87
CA GLU A 478 20.99 -5.21 39.88
C GLU A 478 22.26 -4.41 40.30
N ALA A 479 22.85 -3.65 39.37
CA ALA A 479 23.99 -2.78 39.67
C ALA A 479 23.57 -1.58 40.53
N ASP A 480 22.44 -0.95 40.19
CA ASP A 480 21.89 0.19 40.95
C ASP A 480 21.47 -0.23 42.36
N GLU A 481 20.83 -1.43 42.55
CA GLU A 481 20.52 -1.97 43.87
C GLU A 481 21.79 -2.31 44.69
N THR A 482 22.87 -2.65 44.00
CA THR A 482 24.16 -2.96 44.68
C THR A 482 24.85 -1.66 45.11
N GLU A 483 24.80 -0.62 44.29
CA GLU A 483 25.31 0.72 44.61
C GLU A 483 24.51 1.38 45.73
N GLU A 484 23.18 1.22 45.76
CA GLU A 484 22.33 1.71 46.85
C GLU A 484 22.68 1.05 48.18
N LYS A 485 22.86 -0.30 48.18
CA LYS A 485 23.28 -1.04 49.38
C LYS A 485 24.69 -0.63 49.85
N GLU A 486 25.64 -0.40 48.92
CA GLU A 486 26.96 0.10 49.28
C GLU A 486 26.94 1.56 49.80
N LEU A 487 26.01 2.41 49.33
CA LEU A 487 25.78 3.74 49.88
C LEU A 487 25.18 3.68 51.28
N GLU A 488 24.17 2.83 51.49
CA GLU A 488 23.58 2.62 52.83
C GLU A 488 24.61 2.10 53.85
N GLU A 489 25.49 1.15 53.45
CA GLU A 489 26.61 0.70 54.29
C GLU A 489 27.64 1.81 54.57
N LYS A 490 27.95 2.68 53.58
CA LYS A 490 28.84 3.83 53.73
C LYS A 490 28.23 4.91 54.63
N ASP A 491 26.95 5.16 54.53
CA ASP A 491 26.23 6.11 55.39
C ASP A 491 26.09 5.59 56.81
N ALA A 492 25.82 4.29 56.99
CA ALA A 492 25.85 3.65 58.32
C ALA A 492 27.25 3.68 58.96
N PHE A 493 28.32 3.52 58.15
CA PHE A 493 29.70 3.65 58.59
C PHE A 493 30.10 5.09 58.89
N ALA A 494 29.54 6.07 58.16
CA ALA A 494 29.73 7.50 58.40
C ALA A 494 28.98 7.97 59.68
N GLU A 495 27.79 7.45 59.96
CA GLU A 495 27.07 7.70 61.21
C GLU A 495 27.84 7.14 62.42
N LEU A 496 28.38 5.92 62.33
CA LEU A 496 29.26 5.34 63.36
C LEU A 496 30.54 6.17 63.56
N LYS A 497 31.12 6.73 62.50
CA LYS A 497 32.30 7.60 62.55
C LYS A 497 31.97 8.98 63.11
N ASN A 498 30.79 9.53 62.81
CA ASN A 498 30.33 10.80 63.36
C ASN A 498 29.96 10.70 64.85
N MET A 499 29.49 9.54 65.33
CA MET A 499 29.33 9.26 66.74
C MET A 499 30.67 9.17 67.48
N ALA A 500 31.76 8.77 66.78
CA ALA A 500 33.12 8.74 67.32
C ALA A 500 33.90 10.09 67.21
N ALA A 501 33.46 11.01 66.29
CA ALA A 501 34.13 12.27 66.01
C ALA A 501 33.46 13.51 66.64
N ALA A 502 32.47 13.35 67.48
CA ALA A 502 31.85 14.43 68.27
C ALA A 502 32.76 15.02 69.36
N SER A 503 34.09 14.79 69.31
CA SER A 503 35.05 15.26 70.30
C SER A 503 36.26 16.02 69.70
N SER A 504 36.22 16.60 68.52
CA SER A 504 37.29 17.55 68.16
C SER A 504 36.85 18.52 67.09
N LYS A 505 36.99 19.78 67.47
CA LYS A 505 36.63 21.02 66.79
C LYS A 505 37.46 21.40 65.59
N GLU A 506 36.81 22.20 64.74
CA GLU A 506 37.21 23.49 64.16
C GLU A 506 38.21 23.58 62.99
N GLU A 507 37.72 24.34 62.00
CA GLU A 507 38.37 25.30 61.12
C GLU A 507 39.07 24.79 59.85
N MET A 508 38.67 25.24 58.66
CA MET A 508 38.98 26.46 57.97
C MET A 508 38.56 26.42 56.48
N SER A 509 38.20 27.56 56.04
CA SER A 509 37.71 28.02 54.71
C SER A 509 38.67 27.84 53.56
N GLY A 510 38.16 27.85 52.33
CA GLY A 510 38.90 28.36 51.17
C GLY A 510 38.43 27.89 49.80
N ASN A 511 37.73 28.82 49.13
CA ASN A 511 37.72 29.14 47.68
C ASN A 511 37.81 28.05 46.59
N GLY A 512 36.83 27.84 45.86
CA GLY A 512 36.29 28.17 44.58
C GLY A 512 37.17 28.17 43.34
N VAL A 513 36.87 27.35 42.35
CA VAL A 513 37.02 27.65 40.91
C VAL A 513 35.95 26.87 40.17
N ALA A 514 35.19 27.60 39.35
CA ALA A 514 34.18 27.08 38.46
C ALA A 514 34.78 26.26 37.31
N ALA A 515 34.23 25.07 37.05
CA ALA A 515 34.49 24.32 35.84
C ALA A 515 33.28 24.40 34.92
N GLU A 516 33.57 24.78 33.68
CA GLU A 516 32.62 24.95 32.58
C GLU A 516 31.79 23.66 32.33
N ALA A 517 30.50 23.87 32.19
CA ALA A 517 29.53 22.84 31.84
C ALA A 517 29.71 22.39 30.40
N ARG A 518 29.89 21.10 30.16
CA ARG A 518 29.69 20.45 28.87
C ARG A 518 28.20 20.41 28.55
N PRO A 519 27.80 20.55 27.25
CA PRO A 519 26.38 20.58 26.91
C PRO A 519 25.70 19.23 27.18
N SER A 520 24.58 19.32 27.88
CA SER A 520 23.71 18.22 28.26
C SER A 520 23.13 17.49 27.05
N LYS A 521 22.91 16.19 27.22
CA LYS A 521 22.16 15.29 26.33
C LYS A 521 20.83 15.94 25.92
N VAL A 522 20.55 15.93 24.62
CA VAL A 522 19.25 16.35 24.07
C VAL A 522 18.17 15.51 24.71
N ASP A 523 17.25 16.19 25.38
CA ASP A 523 16.15 15.59 26.12
C ASP A 523 15.29 14.69 25.22
N ASN A 524 15.10 13.44 25.57
CA ASN A 524 14.31 12.47 24.82
C ASN A 524 12.83 12.89 24.64
N ALA A 525 12.34 13.82 25.46
CA ALA A 525 11.02 14.42 25.33
C ALA A 525 10.83 15.24 24.03
N VAL A 526 11.91 15.74 23.43
CA VAL A 526 11.87 16.51 22.19
C VAL A 526 11.75 15.60 20.96
N LYS A 527 12.18 14.33 21.04
CA LYS A 527 12.11 13.37 19.91
C LYS A 527 10.69 13.08 19.43
N ASN A 528 9.71 13.09 20.29
CA ASN A 528 8.32 12.72 19.95
C ASN A 528 7.35 13.91 19.83
N GLY A 529 7.79 15.13 20.10
CA GLY A 529 6.94 16.33 20.10
C GLY A 529 7.51 17.52 19.33
N GLY A 530 8.60 17.33 18.57
CA GLY A 530 9.28 18.43 17.87
C GLY A 530 8.38 19.19 16.88
N PHE A 531 7.41 18.52 16.25
CA PHE A 531 6.43 19.15 15.36
C PHE A 531 5.41 20.06 16.09
N ILE A 532 5.25 19.91 17.41
CA ILE A 532 4.45 20.79 18.27
C ILE A 532 5.33 21.93 18.82
N ALA A 533 6.60 21.64 19.12
CA ALA A 533 7.52 22.57 19.77
C ALA A 533 8.13 23.61 18.82
N TYR A 534 8.22 23.31 17.54
CA TYR A 534 8.85 24.17 16.53
C TYR A 534 7.87 24.49 15.40
N GLU A 535 7.76 25.76 15.02
CA GLU A 535 7.01 26.18 13.85
C GLU A 535 7.69 25.71 12.54
N ARG A 536 6.88 25.54 11.49
CA ARG A 536 7.38 25.14 10.17
C ARG A 536 8.00 26.36 9.47
N GLU A 537 9.29 26.32 9.25
CA GLU A 537 10.01 27.28 8.41
C GLU A 537 10.40 26.62 7.09
N GLY A 538 10.02 27.22 5.98
CA GLY A 538 10.44 26.80 4.65
C GLY A 538 11.70 27.53 4.19
N VAL A 539 12.48 26.88 3.33
CA VAL A 539 13.57 27.55 2.62
C VAL A 539 12.97 28.59 1.68
N LYS A 540 13.49 29.82 1.73
CA LYS A 540 12.99 30.91 0.89
C LYS A 540 13.47 30.74 -0.54
N TYR A 541 12.61 31.15 -1.48
CA TYR A 541 13.01 31.26 -2.88
C TYR A 541 13.89 32.49 -3.06
N ARG A 542 14.94 32.37 -3.90
CA ARG A 542 15.74 33.50 -4.35
C ARG A 542 14.87 34.48 -5.14
N ASP A 543 15.17 35.77 -5.03
CA ASP A 543 14.42 36.81 -5.76
C ASP A 543 14.31 36.48 -7.24
N PRO A 544 13.10 36.51 -7.83
CA PRO A 544 12.87 36.21 -9.24
C PRO A 544 13.76 37.03 -10.21
N ASN A 545 14.03 38.29 -9.90
CA ASN A 545 14.86 39.15 -10.73
C ASN A 545 16.35 38.74 -10.70
N VAL A 546 16.80 38.15 -9.61
CA VAL A 546 18.18 37.60 -9.50
C VAL A 546 18.27 36.28 -10.28
N ARG A 547 17.25 35.43 -10.21
CA ARG A 547 17.20 34.13 -10.89
C ARG A 547 17.14 34.23 -12.41
N LEU A 548 16.64 35.33 -12.96
CA LEU A 548 16.63 35.58 -14.42
C LEU A 548 18.03 35.79 -15.01
N ASN A 549 19.02 36.08 -14.19
CA ASN A 549 20.35 36.42 -14.63
C ASN A 549 21.41 35.35 -14.36
N ASP A 550 21.03 34.24 -13.77
CA ASP A 550 21.95 33.14 -13.48
C ASP A 550 21.25 31.75 -13.57
N TRP A 551 22.05 30.69 -13.64
CA TRP A 551 21.60 29.29 -13.68
C TRP A 551 21.75 28.59 -12.33
N ASN A 552 21.85 29.34 -11.23
CA ASN A 552 22.01 28.80 -9.90
C ASN A 552 20.68 28.32 -9.33
N GLU A 553 20.73 27.56 -8.21
CA GLU A 553 19.59 27.01 -7.52
C GLU A 553 18.48 28.06 -7.27
N VAL A 554 17.23 27.62 -7.44
CA VAL A 554 16.03 28.46 -7.29
C VAL A 554 15.77 28.84 -5.83
N MET A 555 16.23 28.00 -4.90
CA MET A 555 16.13 28.23 -3.46
C MET A 555 17.40 28.89 -2.91
N GLU A 556 17.27 29.65 -1.83
CA GLU A 556 18.44 30.14 -1.10
C GLU A 556 19.22 28.93 -0.57
N GLU A 557 20.55 28.91 -0.76
CA GLU A 557 21.43 27.88 -0.18
C GLU A 557 21.26 27.88 1.34
N SER A 558 20.59 26.87 1.86
CA SER A 558 20.56 26.63 3.31
C SER A 558 21.88 25.97 3.71
N LYS A 559 22.78 26.73 4.29
CA LYS A 559 23.95 26.15 4.95
C LYS A 559 23.45 25.18 6.03
N PRO A 560 24.06 23.97 6.16
CA PRO A 560 23.75 23.08 7.27
C PRO A 560 23.97 23.86 8.60
N GLY A 561 22.89 24.15 9.28
CA GLY A 561 22.87 25.00 10.45
C GLY A 561 21.61 24.77 11.30
N PRO A 562 21.36 25.67 12.25
CA PRO A 562 20.25 25.54 13.22
C PRO A 562 18.88 25.27 12.58
N LEU A 563 18.60 25.86 11.40
CA LEU A 563 17.34 25.65 10.69
C LEU A 563 17.12 24.19 10.30
N LEU A 564 18.14 23.53 9.72
CA LEU A 564 18.04 22.12 9.32
C LEU A 564 17.83 21.21 10.55
N THR A 565 18.56 21.50 11.63
CA THR A 565 18.42 20.75 12.89
C THR A 565 17.03 20.92 13.50
N THR A 566 16.50 22.15 13.52
CA THR A 566 15.17 22.47 14.05
C THR A 566 14.07 21.82 13.19
N GLN A 567 14.18 21.89 11.86
CA GLN A 567 13.19 21.27 10.98
C GLN A 567 13.27 19.74 10.99
N SER A 568 14.45 19.16 11.16
CA SER A 568 14.63 17.71 11.35
C SER A 568 14.03 17.21 12.66
N ALA A 569 14.08 18.00 13.73
CA ALA A 569 13.45 17.68 15.01
C ALA A 569 11.92 17.63 14.95
N ARG A 570 11.29 18.17 13.90
CA ARG A 570 9.83 18.06 13.63
C ARG A 570 9.43 16.69 13.08
N CYS A 571 10.38 15.86 12.67
CA CYS A 571 10.09 14.54 12.13
C CYS A 571 9.44 13.66 13.19
N MET A 572 8.25 13.11 12.86
CA MET A 572 7.49 12.23 13.75
C MET A 572 7.97 10.78 13.71
N ASP A 573 8.98 10.48 12.89
CA ASP A 573 9.52 9.13 12.66
C ASP A 573 8.42 8.09 12.40
N CYS A 574 7.46 8.49 11.55
CA CYS A 574 6.25 7.69 11.28
C CYS A 574 6.52 6.43 10.41
N GLY A 575 7.76 6.19 10.00
CA GLY A 575 8.15 5.07 9.13
C GLY A 575 7.62 5.15 7.69
N THR A 576 6.64 6.01 7.42
CA THR A 576 6.08 6.24 6.08
C THR A 576 6.12 7.73 5.78
N PRO A 577 6.98 8.21 4.87
CA PRO A 577 7.20 9.63 4.66
C PRO A 577 6.05 10.30 3.87
N PHE A 578 4.84 10.32 4.44
CA PHE A 578 3.69 11.02 3.83
C PHE A 578 3.95 12.52 3.62
N CYS A 579 4.82 13.13 4.42
CA CYS A 579 5.25 14.51 4.25
C CYS A 579 5.98 14.78 2.91
N HIS A 580 6.51 13.74 2.27
CA HIS A 580 7.14 13.82 0.94
C HIS A 580 6.15 13.55 -0.21
N GLN A 581 4.94 13.05 0.06
CA GLN A 581 3.96 12.71 -0.98
C GLN A 581 3.03 13.86 -1.38
N VAL A 582 2.98 14.96 -0.63
CA VAL A 582 1.97 16.02 -0.81
C VAL A 582 2.32 17.07 -1.87
N TYR A 583 3.52 17.04 -2.47
CA TYR A 583 3.99 18.08 -3.39
C TYR A 583 4.10 17.68 -4.88
N ILE A 584 3.57 16.53 -5.29
CA ILE A 584 3.66 16.10 -6.70
C ILE A 584 2.39 16.42 -7.51
N LEU A 585 1.31 16.89 -6.88
CA LEU A 585 0.07 17.24 -7.60
C LEU A 585 -0.53 18.56 -7.09
N ARG A 586 0.01 19.68 -7.53
CA ARG A 586 -0.73 20.94 -7.73
C ARG A 586 -0.12 21.73 -8.86
#